data_7bff434c724087c4abb002f0c5b72bb2
#
_entry.id   7bff434c724087c4abb002f0c5b72bb2
#
_cell.length_a   1.000
_cell.length_b   1.000
_cell.length_c   1.000
_cell.angle_alpha   90.00
_cell.angle_beta   90.00
_cell.angle_gamma   90.00
#
_symmetry.space_group_name_H-M   'P 1'
#
loop_
_entity.id
_entity.type
_entity.pdbx_description
1 polymer ?
#
loop_
_entity_poly.entity_id
_entity_poly.type
_entity_poly.pdbx_seq_one_letter_code
_entity_poly.pdbx_strand_id
1 'polypeptide(L)'
;IRIGTRTPVVLPQRITAGLVRMLKRYQPIYVNTHFNHPAELTPEATTACGRLVDAGIPMGNQTVLLRGVNDTPQIIETLCRGLVRARVRPYYLFQCDLVRGVEHFRTPLSRGIEIMEYLRGRVSGLAIPTFVVDAPHGGGKIPLLPTYIVSTSPTHTVLRNFEGMLVSYPEPAQSYAPADVSGALDEQGVSALCDGRRSVIVPADSARHARRRNVAHAKRRPAR
;
A
#
# COMPACT_ATOMS: atom_id res chain seq x y z
N ILE A 1 -19.42 -0.70 -1.37
CA ILE A 1 -19.07 0.07 -0.15
C ILE A 1 -17.77 -0.49 0.41
N ARG A 2 -16.84 0.39 0.86
CA ARG A 2 -15.62 -0.01 1.57
C ARG A 2 -15.62 0.62 2.95
N ILE A 3 -15.47 -0.21 3.98
CA ILE A 3 -15.38 0.22 5.39
C ILE A 3 -13.93 -0.01 5.85
N GLY A 4 -13.26 1.05 6.29
CA GLY A 4 -11.96 0.97 6.97
C GLY A 4 -12.19 1.08 8.48
N THR A 5 -11.75 0.07 9.24
CA THR A 5 -11.96 0.07 10.69
C THR A 5 -10.95 -0.80 11.42
N ARG A 6 -10.51 -0.36 12.60
CA ARG A 6 -9.69 -1.17 13.51
C ARG A 6 -10.52 -1.96 14.53
N THR A 7 -11.84 -1.82 14.51
CA THR A 7 -12.74 -2.45 15.50
C THR A 7 -12.52 -3.96 15.64
N PRO A 8 -12.34 -4.78 14.58
CA PRO A 8 -12.10 -6.21 14.75
C PRO A 8 -10.85 -6.54 15.58
N VAL A 9 -9.87 -5.61 15.63
CA VAL A 9 -8.61 -5.76 16.35
C VAL A 9 -8.72 -5.30 17.78
N VAL A 10 -9.21 -4.06 18.01
CA VAL A 10 -9.15 -3.40 19.30
C VAL A 10 -10.41 -3.63 20.17
N LEU A 11 -11.53 -4.00 19.54
CA LEU A 11 -12.80 -4.26 20.21
C LEU A 11 -13.61 -5.32 19.48
N PRO A 12 -13.09 -6.56 19.34
CA PRO A 12 -13.70 -7.63 18.55
C PRO A 12 -15.13 -7.97 18.98
N GLN A 13 -15.50 -7.74 20.22
CA GLN A 13 -16.85 -7.98 20.77
C GLN A 13 -17.94 -7.14 20.07
N ARG A 14 -17.57 -6.02 19.43
CA ARG A 14 -18.50 -5.20 18.64
C ARG A 14 -18.91 -5.85 17.32
N ILE A 15 -18.17 -6.85 16.84
CA ILE A 15 -18.53 -7.60 15.64
C ILE A 15 -19.54 -8.68 16.02
N THR A 16 -20.75 -8.24 16.37
CA THR A 16 -21.86 -9.10 16.79
C THR A 16 -22.55 -9.75 15.59
N ALA A 17 -23.25 -10.86 15.81
CA ALA A 17 -24.08 -11.49 14.79
C ALA A 17 -25.15 -10.53 14.23
N GLY A 18 -25.68 -9.62 15.06
CA GLY A 18 -26.64 -8.60 14.63
C GLY A 18 -26.03 -7.60 13.64
N LEU A 19 -24.82 -7.08 13.95
CA LEU A 19 -24.09 -6.20 13.05
C LEU A 19 -23.78 -6.90 11.71
N VAL A 20 -23.29 -8.14 11.76
CA VAL A 20 -22.94 -8.89 10.55
C VAL A 20 -24.18 -9.14 9.68
N ARG A 21 -25.31 -9.53 10.26
CA ARG A 21 -26.58 -9.67 9.50
C ARG A 21 -27.03 -8.36 8.87
N MET A 22 -26.88 -7.25 9.57
CA MET A 22 -27.21 -5.92 9.04
C MET A 22 -26.32 -5.57 7.86
N LEU A 23 -25.00 -5.71 7.98
CA LEU A 23 -24.04 -5.44 6.90
C LEU A 23 -24.28 -6.29 5.67
N LYS A 24 -24.64 -7.58 5.86
CA LYS A 24 -24.93 -8.49 4.75
C LYS A 24 -26.05 -8.01 3.81
N ARG A 25 -26.98 -7.18 4.32
CA ARG A 25 -28.10 -6.63 3.51
C ARG A 25 -27.63 -5.57 2.51
N TYR A 26 -26.43 -4.99 2.71
CA TYR A 26 -25.91 -3.86 1.90
C TYR A 26 -24.73 -4.28 1.03
N GLN A 27 -24.60 -5.56 0.71
CA GLN A 27 -23.57 -6.05 -0.20
C GLN A 27 -23.71 -5.41 -1.61
N PRO A 28 -22.59 -5.18 -2.33
CA PRO A 28 -21.23 -5.59 -1.98
C PRO A 28 -20.56 -4.63 -0.97
N ILE A 29 -20.06 -5.21 0.13
CA ILE A 29 -19.26 -4.53 1.15
C ILE A 29 -17.89 -5.17 1.24
N TYR A 30 -16.85 -4.35 1.36
CA TYR A 30 -15.48 -4.76 1.64
C TYR A 30 -15.04 -4.13 2.97
N VAL A 31 -14.40 -4.91 3.85
CA VAL A 31 -13.87 -4.41 5.12
C VAL A 31 -12.36 -4.47 5.10
N ASN A 32 -11.72 -3.32 5.33
CA ASN A 32 -10.27 -3.24 5.58
C ASN A 32 -10.03 -2.99 7.06
N THR A 33 -9.33 -3.93 7.69
CA THR A 33 -8.91 -3.82 9.09
C THR A 33 -7.45 -3.41 9.22
N HIS A 34 -6.94 -3.23 10.45
CA HIS A 34 -5.60 -2.73 10.73
C HIS A 34 -4.94 -3.57 11.83
N PHE A 35 -4.35 -4.71 11.45
CA PHE A 35 -3.39 -5.45 12.26
C PHE A 35 -1.99 -4.94 11.92
N ASN A 36 -1.22 -4.55 12.93
CA ASN A 36 0.16 -4.09 12.76
C ASN A 36 1.18 -5.10 13.29
N HIS A 37 0.78 -6.00 14.20
CA HIS A 37 1.68 -6.96 14.82
C HIS A 37 1.01 -8.35 14.97
N PRO A 38 1.76 -9.46 14.90
CA PRO A 38 1.20 -10.81 15.09
C PRO A 38 0.47 -11.00 16.43
N ALA A 39 0.90 -10.34 17.50
CA ALA A 39 0.26 -10.40 18.81
C ALA A 39 -1.18 -9.86 18.83
N GLU A 40 -1.58 -9.07 17.85
CA GLU A 40 -2.95 -8.58 17.71
C GLU A 40 -3.91 -9.65 17.13
N LEU A 41 -3.38 -10.74 16.55
CA LEU A 41 -4.17 -11.87 16.02
C LEU A 41 -4.65 -12.78 17.15
N THR A 42 -5.39 -12.21 18.11
CA THR A 42 -5.98 -12.96 19.22
C THR A 42 -7.11 -13.88 18.73
N PRO A 43 -7.48 -14.91 19.49
CA PRO A 43 -8.64 -15.76 19.17
C PRO A 43 -9.93 -14.94 18.94
N GLU A 44 -10.16 -13.92 19.75
CA GLU A 44 -11.34 -13.03 19.66
C GLU A 44 -11.32 -12.20 18.37
N ALA A 45 -10.18 -11.59 18.05
CA ALA A 45 -10.01 -10.81 16.81
C ALA A 45 -10.18 -11.71 15.57
N THR A 46 -9.59 -12.91 15.61
CA THR A 46 -9.72 -13.89 14.53
C THR A 46 -11.16 -14.34 14.34
N THR A 47 -11.87 -14.61 15.45
CA THR A 47 -13.31 -14.97 15.43
C THR A 47 -14.15 -13.83 14.88
N ALA A 48 -13.88 -12.59 15.25
CA ALA A 48 -14.58 -11.40 14.73
C ALA A 48 -14.40 -11.27 13.21
N CYS A 49 -13.18 -11.43 12.71
CA CYS A 49 -12.90 -11.45 11.28
C CYS A 49 -13.63 -12.61 10.59
N GLY A 50 -13.59 -13.81 11.19
CA GLY A 50 -14.29 -14.99 10.68
C GLY A 50 -15.77 -14.76 10.47
N ARG A 51 -16.48 -14.12 11.43
CA ARG A 51 -17.91 -13.78 11.33
C ARG A 51 -18.22 -12.92 10.09
N LEU A 52 -17.35 -11.96 9.77
CA LEU A 52 -17.52 -11.12 8.58
C LEU A 52 -17.29 -11.92 7.30
N VAL A 53 -16.22 -12.71 7.26
CA VAL A 53 -15.88 -13.53 6.09
C VAL A 53 -16.96 -14.60 5.82
N ASP A 54 -17.48 -15.26 6.87
CA ASP A 54 -18.54 -16.28 6.77
C ASP A 54 -19.86 -15.67 6.26
N ALA A 55 -20.06 -14.38 6.45
CA ALA A 55 -21.20 -13.65 5.90
C ALA A 55 -20.99 -13.22 4.43
N GLY A 56 -19.85 -13.59 3.81
CA GLY A 56 -19.51 -13.22 2.43
C GLY A 56 -18.96 -11.79 2.30
N ILE A 57 -18.43 -11.21 3.39
CA ILE A 57 -17.81 -9.88 3.38
C ILE A 57 -16.29 -10.05 3.26
N PRO A 58 -15.69 -9.73 2.09
CA PRO A 58 -14.25 -9.84 1.91
C PRO A 58 -13.48 -8.91 2.85
N MET A 59 -12.39 -9.43 3.43
CA MET A 59 -11.55 -8.67 4.34
C MET A 59 -10.14 -8.46 3.82
N GLY A 60 -9.66 -7.24 3.94
CA GLY A 60 -8.27 -6.85 3.72
C GLY A 60 -7.64 -6.30 4.99
N ASN A 61 -6.31 -6.34 5.07
CA ASN A 61 -5.55 -5.72 6.15
C ASN A 61 -4.66 -4.61 5.64
N GLN A 62 -4.64 -3.51 6.35
CA GLN A 62 -3.75 -2.37 6.14
C GLN A 62 -2.81 -2.27 7.34
N THR A 63 -1.55 -2.67 7.14
CA THR A 63 -0.49 -2.58 8.16
C THR A 63 0.28 -1.28 7.98
N VAL A 64 0.63 -0.60 9.05
CA VAL A 64 1.60 0.49 9.05
C VAL A 64 2.95 -0.06 9.51
N LEU A 65 4.01 0.23 8.76
CA LEU A 65 5.39 -0.12 9.12
C LEU A 65 5.89 0.83 10.21
N LEU A 66 6.17 0.28 11.39
CA LEU A 66 6.49 1.03 12.60
C LEU A 66 7.84 0.58 13.16
N ARG A 67 8.78 1.50 13.26
CA ARG A 67 10.11 1.29 13.84
C ARG A 67 10.01 0.77 15.27
N GLY A 68 10.74 -0.31 15.55
CA GLY A 68 10.78 -0.94 16.88
C GLY A 68 9.53 -1.74 17.25
N VAL A 69 8.54 -1.83 16.36
CA VAL A 69 7.31 -2.62 16.56
C VAL A 69 7.22 -3.78 15.60
N ASN A 70 7.26 -3.51 14.30
CA ASN A 70 7.07 -4.53 13.26
C ASN A 70 8.04 -4.39 12.08
N ASP A 71 9.12 -3.65 12.25
CA ASP A 71 10.07 -3.30 11.19
C ASP A 71 11.13 -4.38 10.89
N THR A 72 10.83 -5.64 11.20
CA THR A 72 11.65 -6.78 10.80
C THR A 72 10.92 -7.66 9.79
N PRO A 73 11.62 -8.22 8.79
CA PRO A 73 11.01 -9.10 7.79
C PRO A 73 10.25 -10.27 8.40
N GLN A 74 10.79 -10.87 9.48
CA GLN A 74 10.21 -12.04 10.15
C GLN A 74 8.90 -11.73 10.87
N ILE A 75 8.78 -10.53 11.47
CA ILE A 75 7.53 -10.10 12.12
C ILE A 75 6.44 -9.90 11.07
N ILE A 76 6.77 -9.23 9.95
CA ILE A 76 5.81 -9.02 8.86
C ILE A 76 5.44 -10.35 8.20
N GLU A 77 6.40 -11.27 7.99
CA GLU A 77 6.10 -12.62 7.50
C GLU A 77 5.11 -13.34 8.41
N THR A 78 5.37 -13.34 9.71
CA THR A 78 4.50 -13.99 10.73
C THR A 78 3.11 -13.37 10.71
N LEU A 79 3.02 -12.05 10.65
CA LEU A 79 1.75 -11.32 10.55
C LEU A 79 0.99 -11.72 9.27
N CYS A 80 1.66 -11.70 8.12
CA CYS A 80 1.04 -12.01 6.82
C CYS A 80 0.52 -13.45 6.78
N ARG A 81 1.29 -14.42 7.28
CA ARG A 81 0.85 -15.82 7.40
C ARG A 81 -0.35 -15.97 8.33
N GLY A 82 -0.33 -15.27 9.48
CA GLY A 82 -1.43 -15.25 10.44
C GLY A 82 -2.71 -14.64 9.86
N LEU A 83 -2.59 -13.55 9.12
CA LEU A 83 -3.71 -12.90 8.44
C LEU A 83 -4.37 -13.82 7.42
N VAL A 84 -3.58 -14.49 6.57
CA VAL A 84 -4.13 -15.45 5.59
C VAL A 84 -4.84 -16.61 6.30
N ARG A 85 -4.28 -17.11 7.41
CA ARG A 85 -4.91 -18.14 8.24
C ARG A 85 -6.25 -17.66 8.82
N ALA A 86 -6.35 -16.38 9.21
CA ALA A 86 -7.58 -15.71 9.64
C ALA A 86 -8.51 -15.32 8.48
N ARG A 87 -8.17 -15.69 7.24
CA ARG A 87 -8.91 -15.35 6.00
C ARG A 87 -9.02 -13.84 5.75
N VAL A 88 -8.03 -13.07 6.23
CA VAL A 88 -7.87 -11.65 5.99
C VAL A 88 -6.70 -11.47 5.04
N ARG A 89 -6.94 -10.88 3.88
CA ARG A 89 -5.87 -10.69 2.88
C ARG A 89 -4.95 -9.53 3.31
N PRO A 90 -3.62 -9.71 3.41
CA PRO A 90 -2.68 -8.60 3.47
C PRO A 90 -2.88 -7.71 2.23
N TYR A 91 -3.33 -6.47 2.43
CA TYR A 91 -3.68 -5.57 1.32
C TYR A 91 -2.61 -4.53 1.11
N TYR A 92 -2.35 -3.70 2.12
CA TYR A 92 -1.27 -2.71 2.09
C TYR A 92 -0.34 -2.84 3.29
N LEU A 93 0.95 -2.62 3.03
CA LEU A 93 1.93 -2.20 4.01
C LEU A 93 2.20 -0.72 3.77
N PHE A 94 1.79 0.15 4.68
CA PHE A 94 2.01 1.59 4.57
C PHE A 94 3.34 1.99 5.18
N GLN A 95 4.09 2.82 4.48
CA GLN A 95 5.10 3.64 5.14
C GLN A 95 4.41 4.54 6.18
N CYS A 96 5.00 4.65 7.37
CA CYS A 96 4.47 5.56 8.38
C CYS A 96 4.47 7.01 7.85
N ASP A 97 3.31 7.68 7.97
CA ASP A 97 3.08 9.02 7.45
C ASP A 97 3.96 10.09 8.11
N LEU A 98 4.13 11.22 7.38
CA LEU A 98 4.82 12.42 7.85
C LEU A 98 3.90 13.25 8.78
N VAL A 99 3.49 12.64 9.91
CA VAL A 99 2.59 13.27 10.88
C VAL A 99 3.37 13.68 12.11
N ARG A 100 3.04 14.85 12.66
CA ARG A 100 3.66 15.37 13.88
C ARG A 100 3.47 14.39 15.05
N GLY A 101 4.55 14.10 15.78
CA GLY A 101 4.53 13.24 16.96
C GLY A 101 4.75 11.75 16.71
N VAL A 102 4.85 11.29 15.44
CA VAL A 102 5.09 9.86 15.10
C VAL A 102 6.46 9.60 14.49
N GLU A 103 7.34 10.59 14.45
CA GLU A 103 8.66 10.49 13.78
C GLU A 103 9.54 9.37 14.33
N HIS A 104 9.43 9.08 15.62
CA HIS A 104 10.17 8.00 16.28
C HIS A 104 9.76 6.60 15.80
N PHE A 105 8.57 6.46 15.22
CA PHE A 105 8.10 5.22 14.60
C PHE A 105 8.43 5.10 13.12
N ARG A 106 8.99 6.14 12.51
CA ARG A 106 9.28 6.11 11.08
C ARG A 106 10.52 5.28 10.78
N THR A 107 10.43 4.50 9.71
CA THR A 107 11.55 3.74 9.12
C THR A 107 12.04 4.43 7.85
N PRO A 108 13.28 4.17 7.40
CA PRO A 108 13.69 4.49 6.03
C PRO A 108 12.82 3.72 5.03
N LEU A 109 12.60 4.26 3.83
CA LEU A 109 11.87 3.58 2.74
C LEU A 109 12.54 2.27 2.33
N SER A 110 13.88 2.23 2.39
CA SER A 110 14.66 1.02 2.10
C SER A 110 14.27 -0.17 2.98
N ARG A 111 13.86 0.07 4.24
CA ARG A 111 13.41 -1.00 5.14
C ARG A 111 12.13 -1.68 4.62
N GLY A 112 11.17 -0.91 4.12
CA GLY A 112 9.96 -1.48 3.52
C GLY A 112 10.27 -2.27 2.25
N ILE A 113 11.18 -1.78 1.41
CA ILE A 113 11.62 -2.47 0.19
C ILE A 113 12.32 -3.79 0.54
N GLU A 114 13.22 -3.80 1.54
CA GLU A 114 13.90 -4.99 2.05
C GLU A 114 12.88 -6.05 2.54
N ILE A 115 11.87 -5.63 3.31
CA ILE A 115 10.80 -6.51 3.76
C ILE A 115 10.04 -7.11 2.57
N MET A 116 9.71 -6.31 1.57
CA MET A 116 9.02 -6.79 0.36
C MET A 116 9.88 -7.79 -0.42
N GLU A 117 11.17 -7.57 -0.54
CA GLU A 117 12.10 -8.51 -1.18
C GLU A 117 12.20 -9.82 -0.40
N TYR A 118 12.31 -9.73 0.93
CA TYR A 118 12.34 -10.89 1.80
C TYR A 118 11.09 -11.77 1.69
N LEU A 119 9.90 -11.16 1.63
CA LEU A 119 8.64 -11.91 1.52
C LEU A 119 8.51 -12.67 0.20
N ARG A 120 9.14 -12.18 -0.89
CA ARG A 120 9.14 -12.88 -2.18
C ARG A 120 9.81 -14.24 -2.05
N GLY A 121 9.19 -15.27 -2.60
CA GLY A 121 9.68 -16.65 -2.53
C GLY A 121 9.52 -17.36 -1.17
N ARG A 122 9.17 -16.63 -0.08
CA ARG A 122 9.00 -17.21 1.27
C ARG A 122 7.54 -17.38 1.68
N VAL A 123 6.66 -16.56 1.14
CA VAL A 123 5.21 -16.67 1.41
C VAL A 123 4.43 -16.72 0.10
N SER A 124 3.20 -17.24 0.18
CA SER A 124 2.28 -17.21 -0.96
C SER A 124 2.04 -15.78 -1.46
N GLY A 125 1.84 -15.62 -2.76
CA GLY A 125 1.45 -14.33 -3.36
C GLY A 125 0.20 -13.70 -2.72
N LEU A 126 -0.72 -14.52 -2.19
CA LEU A 126 -1.88 -14.05 -1.43
C LEU A 126 -1.49 -13.38 -0.10
N ALA A 127 -0.34 -13.73 0.46
CA ALA A 127 0.17 -13.23 1.73
C ALA A 127 1.08 -12.00 1.57
N ILE A 128 1.39 -11.56 0.35
CA ILE A 128 2.27 -10.42 0.09
C ILE A 128 1.42 -9.16 -0.06
N PRO A 129 1.55 -8.15 0.85
CA PRO A 129 0.90 -6.87 0.69
C PRO A 129 1.56 -6.03 -0.41
N THR A 130 0.92 -4.93 -0.80
CA THR A 130 1.57 -3.89 -1.59
C THR A 130 2.18 -2.86 -0.63
N PHE A 131 3.51 -2.67 -0.67
CA PHE A 131 4.16 -1.60 0.08
C PHE A 131 3.91 -0.26 -0.61
N VAL A 132 3.41 0.72 0.14
CA VAL A 132 3.00 2.02 -0.42
C VAL A 132 3.40 3.18 0.48
N VAL A 133 3.67 4.31 -0.16
CA VAL A 133 3.83 5.62 0.48
C VAL A 133 2.64 6.49 0.10
N ASP A 134 2.01 7.12 1.09
CA ASP A 134 1.09 8.22 0.84
C ASP A 134 1.90 9.50 0.63
N ALA A 135 2.15 9.83 -0.63
CA ALA A 135 3.00 10.94 -1.00
C ALA A 135 2.37 12.28 -0.58
N PRO A 136 3.16 13.19 0.05
CA PRO A 136 2.68 14.49 0.47
C PRO A 136 2.20 15.32 -0.73
N HIS A 137 1.62 16.49 -0.45
CA HIS A 137 1.12 17.44 -1.46
C HIS A 137 0.11 16.84 -2.46
N GLY A 138 -0.49 15.71 -2.09
CA GLY A 138 -1.50 15.07 -2.93
C GLY A 138 -0.97 14.14 -3.98
N GLY A 139 0.28 13.72 -3.91
CA GLY A 139 0.91 12.73 -4.80
C GLY A 139 0.18 11.38 -4.82
N GLY A 140 -0.61 11.08 -3.77
CA GLY A 140 -1.39 9.84 -3.68
C GLY A 140 -0.56 8.66 -3.21
N LYS A 141 -1.10 7.46 -3.40
CA LYS A 141 -0.42 6.21 -3.04
C LYS A 141 0.57 5.83 -4.12
N ILE A 142 1.84 5.77 -3.76
CA ILE A 142 2.92 5.33 -4.63
C ILE A 142 3.37 3.95 -4.17
N PRO A 143 3.16 2.89 -4.98
CA PRO A 143 3.68 1.57 -4.67
C PRO A 143 5.19 1.54 -4.87
N LEU A 144 5.91 0.97 -3.90
CA LEU A 144 7.34 0.78 -3.94
C LEU A 144 7.66 -0.72 -3.97
N LEU A 145 8.55 -1.09 -4.88
CA LEU A 145 8.97 -2.48 -5.07
C LEU A 145 10.50 -2.54 -5.13
N PRO A 146 11.10 -3.70 -4.83
CA PRO A 146 12.50 -3.96 -5.16
C PRO A 146 12.74 -3.80 -6.66
N THR A 147 13.94 -3.35 -7.02
CA THR A 147 14.35 -3.23 -8.42
C THR A 147 14.72 -4.61 -8.95
N TYR A 148 13.86 -5.17 -9.79
CA TYR A 148 14.09 -6.47 -10.42
C TYR A 148 14.61 -6.36 -11.85
N ILE A 149 14.50 -5.21 -12.51
CA ILE A 149 15.07 -4.94 -13.83
C ILE A 149 16.50 -4.42 -13.62
N VAL A 150 17.48 -5.15 -14.17
CA VAL A 150 18.91 -4.79 -14.09
C VAL A 150 19.32 -3.98 -15.30
N SER A 151 18.92 -4.41 -16.50
CA SER A 151 19.14 -3.69 -17.74
C SER A 151 18.10 -4.06 -18.79
N THR A 152 17.91 -3.19 -19.76
CA THR A 152 16.99 -3.41 -20.90
C THR A 152 17.70 -3.06 -22.20
N SER A 153 17.53 -3.91 -23.22
CA SER A 153 17.94 -3.68 -24.59
C SER A 153 16.74 -3.90 -25.54
N PRO A 154 16.85 -3.58 -26.81
CA PRO A 154 15.78 -3.81 -27.79
C PRO A 154 15.36 -5.27 -27.94
N THR A 155 16.24 -6.22 -27.58
CA THR A 155 16.03 -7.65 -27.81
C THR A 155 15.92 -8.46 -26.53
N HIS A 156 16.42 -7.94 -25.38
CA HIS A 156 16.44 -8.66 -24.11
C HIS A 156 16.36 -7.71 -22.93
N THR A 157 15.68 -8.15 -21.88
CA THR A 157 15.71 -7.53 -20.54
C THR A 157 16.39 -8.47 -19.55
N VAL A 158 17.36 -7.96 -18.79
CA VAL A 158 18.01 -8.72 -17.73
C VAL A 158 17.25 -8.50 -16.43
N LEU A 159 16.77 -9.58 -15.84
CA LEU A 159 16.01 -9.59 -14.59
C LEU A 159 16.82 -10.19 -13.46
N ARG A 160 16.63 -9.69 -12.24
CA ARG A 160 17.14 -10.27 -11.00
C ARG A 160 15.97 -10.81 -10.19
N ASN A 161 16.04 -12.05 -9.74
CA ASN A 161 15.05 -12.59 -8.82
C ASN A 161 15.38 -12.24 -7.35
N PHE A 162 14.53 -12.68 -6.41
CA PHE A 162 14.69 -12.44 -4.97
C PHE A 162 15.90 -13.13 -4.35
N GLU A 163 16.49 -14.14 -5.02
CA GLU A 163 17.73 -14.82 -4.61
C GLU A 163 18.98 -14.19 -5.22
N GLY A 164 18.82 -13.15 -6.05
CA GLY A 164 19.93 -12.51 -6.78
C GLY A 164 20.30 -13.18 -8.09
N MET A 165 19.58 -14.24 -8.52
CA MET A 165 19.82 -14.89 -9.81
C MET A 165 19.50 -13.93 -10.95
N LEU A 166 20.40 -13.80 -11.92
CA LEU A 166 20.19 -13.00 -13.13
C LEU A 166 19.66 -13.89 -14.26
N VAL A 167 18.62 -13.42 -14.90
CA VAL A 167 17.96 -14.14 -16.02
C VAL A 167 17.80 -13.19 -17.19
N SER A 168 18.18 -13.64 -18.38
CA SER A 168 17.89 -12.94 -19.63
C SER A 168 16.49 -13.31 -20.12
N TYR A 169 15.64 -12.32 -20.31
CA TYR A 169 14.29 -12.47 -20.84
C TYR A 169 14.23 -11.88 -22.25
N PRO A 170 13.87 -12.66 -23.29
CA PRO A 170 13.80 -12.15 -24.65
C PRO A 170 12.58 -11.22 -24.82
N GLU A 171 12.80 -10.08 -25.46
CA GLU A 171 11.75 -9.14 -25.85
C GLU A 171 11.12 -9.54 -27.19
N PRO A 172 9.85 -9.22 -27.44
CA PRO A 172 9.22 -9.45 -28.72
C PRO A 172 9.90 -8.65 -29.84
N ALA A 173 9.95 -9.23 -31.04
CA ALA A 173 10.56 -8.59 -32.20
C ALA A 173 9.89 -7.27 -32.65
N GLN A 174 8.62 -7.07 -32.27
CA GLN A 174 7.89 -5.83 -32.52
C GLN A 174 8.01 -4.90 -31.30
N SER A 175 8.67 -3.76 -31.50
CA SER A 175 8.69 -2.70 -30.46
C SER A 175 7.33 -1.99 -30.44
N TYR A 176 6.71 -1.97 -29.25
CA TYR A 176 5.63 -1.03 -28.99
C TYR A 176 6.25 0.34 -28.69
N ALA A 177 5.81 1.38 -29.38
CA ALA A 177 6.14 2.74 -28.97
C ALA A 177 5.59 2.94 -27.54
N PRO A 178 6.42 3.38 -26.58
CA PRO A 178 5.90 3.73 -25.26
C PRO A 178 4.79 4.77 -25.43
N ALA A 179 3.72 4.65 -24.65
CA ALA A 179 2.74 5.74 -24.56
C ALA A 179 3.51 7.01 -24.20
N ASP A 180 3.27 8.08 -24.96
CA ASP A 180 3.92 9.37 -24.71
C ASP A 180 3.52 9.88 -23.33
N VAL A 181 4.40 9.68 -22.36
CA VAL A 181 4.27 10.18 -20.99
C VAL A 181 5.05 11.48 -20.77
N SER A 182 5.48 12.13 -21.85
CA SER A 182 6.18 13.41 -21.81
C SER A 182 5.23 14.57 -21.46
N GLY A 183 4.55 14.47 -20.32
CA GLY A 183 4.05 15.65 -19.64
C GLY A 183 5.25 16.56 -19.34
N ALA A 184 5.22 17.80 -19.79
CA ALA A 184 6.30 18.76 -19.64
C ALA A 184 6.83 18.77 -18.20
N LEU A 185 7.98 18.13 -17.98
CA LEU A 185 8.74 18.28 -16.74
C LEU A 185 9.18 19.74 -16.69
N ASP A 186 8.92 20.39 -15.57
CA ASP A 186 9.37 21.74 -15.27
C ASP A 186 10.89 21.87 -15.55
N GLU A 187 11.32 22.99 -16.11
CA GLU A 187 12.71 23.30 -16.46
C GLU A 187 13.73 23.06 -15.33
N GLN A 188 13.29 23.09 -14.07
CA GLN A 188 14.15 22.83 -12.93
C GLN A 188 14.44 21.37 -12.65
N GLY A 189 13.71 20.44 -13.28
CA GLY A 189 13.96 19.01 -13.23
C GLY A 189 13.90 18.37 -11.83
N VAL A 190 14.33 17.11 -11.78
CA VAL A 190 14.32 16.28 -10.56
C VAL A 190 15.31 16.76 -9.51
N SER A 191 16.40 17.46 -9.88
CA SER A 191 17.41 17.95 -8.93
C SER A 191 16.81 18.84 -7.84
N ALA A 192 15.84 19.68 -8.20
CA ALA A 192 15.15 20.56 -7.24
C ALA A 192 14.30 19.80 -6.20
N LEU A 193 13.89 18.58 -6.50
CA LEU A 193 13.25 17.68 -5.55
C LEU A 193 14.26 16.98 -4.63
N CYS A 194 15.42 16.58 -5.18
CA CYS A 194 16.46 15.88 -4.43
C CYS A 194 17.11 16.77 -3.36
N ASP A 195 17.31 18.04 -3.67
CA ASP A 195 17.93 19.01 -2.76
C ASP A 195 16.93 19.75 -1.85
N GLY A 196 15.65 19.38 -1.93
CA GLY A 196 14.59 19.94 -1.10
C GLY A 196 14.16 21.36 -1.45
N ARG A 197 14.67 21.95 -2.54
CA ARG A 197 14.23 23.28 -3.01
C ARG A 197 12.78 23.26 -3.51
N ARG A 198 12.29 22.10 -3.93
CA ARG A 198 10.89 21.85 -4.27
C ARG A 198 10.35 20.61 -3.57
N SER A 199 9.05 20.62 -3.27
CA SER A 199 8.36 19.48 -2.65
C SER A 199 7.59 18.63 -3.65
N VAL A 200 7.29 19.16 -4.85
CA VAL A 200 6.50 18.50 -5.88
C VAL A 200 6.72 19.13 -7.24
N ILE A 201 6.73 18.32 -8.28
CA ILE A 201 6.57 18.73 -9.68
C ILE A 201 5.27 18.13 -10.19
N VAL A 202 4.40 18.95 -10.75
CA VAL A 202 3.08 18.52 -11.23
C VAL A 202 3.04 18.66 -12.75
N PRO A 203 2.76 17.58 -13.50
CA PRO A 203 2.55 17.68 -14.94
C PRO A 203 1.44 18.70 -15.28
N ALA A 204 1.60 19.45 -16.36
CA ALA A 204 0.68 20.51 -16.76
C ALA A 204 -0.77 20.00 -16.98
N ASP A 205 -0.92 18.77 -17.44
CA ASP A 205 -2.16 18.08 -17.74
C ASP A 205 -2.74 17.26 -16.57
N SER A 206 -2.17 17.37 -15.38
CA SER A 206 -2.62 16.61 -14.21
C SER A 206 -4.08 16.91 -13.83
N ALA A 207 -5.01 16.07 -14.31
CA ALA A 207 -6.44 16.17 -14.00
C ALA A 207 -6.75 16.09 -12.49
N ARG A 208 -5.90 15.39 -11.73
CA ARG A 208 -6.03 15.28 -10.27
C ARG A 208 -5.69 16.60 -9.59
N HIS A 209 -4.65 17.28 -10.04
CA HIS A 209 -4.26 18.58 -9.50
C HIS A 209 -5.26 19.68 -9.87
N ALA A 210 -5.75 19.68 -11.10
CA ALA A 210 -6.80 20.61 -11.57
C ALA A 210 -8.08 20.46 -10.74
N ARG A 211 -8.56 19.25 -10.47
CA ARG A 211 -9.73 19.01 -9.61
C ARG A 211 -9.55 19.55 -8.19
N ARG A 212 -8.36 19.43 -7.61
CA ARG A 212 -8.07 19.96 -6.26
C ARG A 212 -8.07 21.49 -6.21
N ARG A 213 -7.51 22.15 -7.23
CA ARG A 213 -7.57 23.62 -7.32
C ARG A 213 -9.01 24.12 -7.39
N ASN A 214 -9.86 23.47 -8.19
CA ASN A 214 -11.26 23.82 -8.32
C ASN A 214 -12.04 23.68 -7.01
N VAL A 215 -11.81 22.61 -6.24
CA VAL A 215 -12.41 22.40 -4.91
C VAL A 215 -11.93 23.45 -3.90
N ALA A 216 -10.66 23.83 -3.93
CA ALA A 216 -10.10 24.87 -3.04
C ALA A 216 -10.68 26.27 -3.38
N HIS A 217 -10.89 26.57 -4.67
CA HIS A 217 -11.56 27.82 -5.09
C HIS A 217 -13.04 27.85 -4.72
N ALA A 218 -13.76 26.73 -4.83
CA ALA A 218 -15.17 26.65 -4.44
C ALA A 218 -15.38 26.89 -2.93
N LYS A 219 -14.43 26.43 -2.08
CA LYS A 219 -14.48 26.63 -0.63
C LYS A 219 -14.10 28.06 -0.19
N ARG A 220 -13.51 28.88 -1.05
CA ARG A 220 -13.12 30.28 -0.75
C ARG A 220 -14.14 31.31 -1.21
N ARG A 221 -15.22 30.91 -1.86
CA ARG A 221 -16.33 31.84 -2.17
C ARG A 221 -17.10 32.09 -0.87
N PRO A 222 -17.20 33.38 -0.40
CA PRO A 222 -18.05 33.71 0.75
C PRO A 222 -19.49 33.36 0.39
N ALA A 223 -20.21 32.78 1.35
CA ALA A 223 -21.64 32.61 1.25
C ALA A 223 -22.27 34.04 1.08
N ARG A 224 -22.98 34.22 -0.01
CA ARG A 224 -23.81 35.45 -0.22
C ARG A 224 -25.06 35.35 0.63
#